data_e5226d16417c174676bdcbe1f78f919e
#
_entry.id   e5226d16417c174676bdcbe1f78f919e
#
_cell.length_a   1.000
_cell.length_b   1.000
_cell.length_c   1.000
_cell.angle_alpha   90.00
_cell.angle_beta   90.00
_cell.angle_gamma   90.00
#
_symmetry.space_group_name_H-M   'P 1'
#
loop_
_entity.id
_entity.type
_entity.pdbx_description
1 polymer ?
#
loop_
_entity_poly.entity_id
_entity_poly.type
_entity_poly.pdbx_seq_one_letter_code
_entity_poly.pdbx_strand_id
1 'polypeptide(L)'
;MSRKSVVLLLSFSLVLFVAGSAFAATLSGTVTTSKKASQMALPKDVPLAGAQVIIGKDLDLDVGGSGADTVRGKVAAKALTDEKGKFKATLPNGKYTVIVWKTRYTPATYTVTVPKTNFEGQISVQNERILHTSLSFR
;
A
#
# COMPACT_ATOMS: atom_id res chain seq x y z
N MET A 1 29.93 -15.19 -26.49
CA MET A 1 29.35 -14.99 -26.20
C MET A 1 29.06 -14.78 -25.56
N SER A 2 29.18 -14.88 -25.49
CA SER A 2 28.59 -14.75 -24.83
C SER A 2 28.12 -14.11 -24.38
N ARG A 3 28.20 -13.91 -24.38
CA ARG A 3 27.55 -13.34 -23.96
C ARG A 3 26.84 -13.20 -23.46
N LYS A 4 26.79 -13.51 -23.54
CA LYS A 4 25.94 -13.47 -23.10
C LYS A 4 25.68 -13.72 -22.23
N SER A 5 26.03 -13.95 -22.18
CA SER A 5 25.65 -14.18 -21.35
C SER A 5 25.66 -13.75 -20.45
N VAL A 6 25.95 -13.53 -20.48
CA VAL A 6 25.82 -13.12 -19.53
C VAL A 6 25.08 -12.61 -18.93
N VAL A 7 24.78 -12.50 -19.02
CA VAL A 7 24.09 -12.07 -18.42
C VAL A 7 23.34 -12.42 -17.73
N LEU A 8 23.27 -12.92 -17.73
CA LEU A 8 22.55 -13.18 -17.09
C LEU A 8 22.59 -13.18 -15.99
N LEU A 9 23.09 -13.12 -15.91
CA LEU A 9 22.99 -13.06 -14.88
C LEU A 9 22.53 -12.35 -14.21
N LEU A 10 22.32 -12.07 -14.40
CA LEU A 10 21.82 -11.48 -13.76
C LEU A 10 21.04 -11.51 -13.07
N SER A 11 20.82 -11.74 -13.21
CA SER A 11 20.08 -11.77 -12.53
C SER A 11 19.90 -12.20 -11.61
N PHE A 12 20.06 -12.69 -11.57
CA PHE A 12 19.76 -13.07 -10.74
C PHE A 12 20.10 -12.90 -9.73
N SER A 13 20.56 -12.68 -9.88
CA SER A 13 20.81 -12.63 -8.85
C SER A 13 20.29 -12.21 -8.03
N LEU A 14 19.87 -12.35 -8.09
CA LEU A 14 19.35 -12.07 -7.41
C LEU A 14 18.99 -12.35 -6.51
N VAL A 15 19.00 -12.88 -6.55
CA VAL A 15 18.68 -13.22 -5.82
C VAL A 15 18.91 -13.49 -5.00
N LEU A 16 19.10 -13.72 -4.90
CA LEU A 16 19.15 -14.07 -4.22
C LEU A 16 19.22 -13.70 -3.29
N PHE A 17 19.29 -13.48 -3.14
CA PHE A 17 19.28 -13.20 -2.18
C PHE A 17 18.88 -13.49 -1.27
N VAL A 18 18.71 -13.76 -1.39
CA VAL A 18 18.32 -14.10 -0.47
C VAL A 18 18.53 -14.71 0.47
N ALA A 19 19.16 -14.71 0.62
CA ALA A 19 19.39 -15.45 1.53
C ALA A 19 18.52 -15.67 2.59
N GLY A 20 18.09 -15.24 2.80
CA GLY A 20 17.34 -15.53 3.87
C GLY A 20 16.56 -16.63 3.67
N SER A 21 16.20 -17.12 4.48
CA SER A 21 15.36 -18.23 4.45
C SER A 21 13.96 -17.91 4.07
N ALA A 22 13.58 -16.68 4.10
CA ALA A 22 12.23 -16.32 3.73
C ALA A 22 12.12 -16.13 2.23
N PHE A 23 11.13 -16.72 1.62
CA PHE A 23 10.86 -16.50 0.21
C PHE A 23 10.18 -15.17 0.01
N ALA A 24 10.63 -14.42 -0.99
CA ALA A 24 9.97 -13.20 -1.37
C ALA A 24 8.64 -13.54 -2.03
N ALA A 25 7.61 -12.84 -1.64
CA ALA A 25 6.28 -13.00 -2.20
C ALA A 25 5.73 -11.64 -2.57
N THR A 26 4.64 -11.64 -3.30
CA THR A 26 4.04 -10.41 -3.78
C THR A 26 2.76 -10.09 -3.04
N LEU A 27 2.65 -8.84 -2.65
CA LEU A 27 1.38 -8.24 -2.27
C LEU A 27 1.05 -7.20 -3.32
N SER A 28 -0.04 -7.38 -4.03
CA SER A 28 -0.49 -6.41 -5.02
C SER A 28 -1.99 -6.26 -4.95
N GLY A 29 -2.46 -5.13 -5.42
CA GLY A 29 -3.88 -4.87 -5.39
C GLY A 29 -4.24 -3.52 -5.93
N THR A 30 -5.45 -3.10 -5.62
CA THR A 30 -6.03 -1.86 -6.13
C THR A 30 -6.64 -1.09 -4.97
N VAL A 31 -6.46 0.23 -5.00
CA VAL A 31 -7.10 1.13 -4.06
C VAL A 31 -8.12 1.96 -4.83
N THR A 32 -9.31 2.05 -4.30
CA THR A 32 -10.39 2.80 -4.92
C THR A 32 -10.97 3.81 -3.95
N THR A 33 -11.74 4.73 -4.48
CA THR A 33 -12.55 5.64 -3.68
C THR A 33 -13.94 5.69 -4.31
N SER A 34 -14.93 6.00 -3.48
CA SER A 34 -16.29 6.11 -3.98
C SER A 34 -16.50 7.54 -4.47
N LYS A 35 -17.07 7.68 -5.65
CA LYS A 35 -17.31 8.97 -6.25
C LYS A 35 -18.67 9.00 -6.94
N LYS A 36 -19.36 10.13 -6.81
CA LYS A 36 -20.64 10.35 -7.47
C LYS A 36 -20.45 11.32 -8.62
N ALA A 37 -21.07 11.00 -9.76
CA ALA A 37 -21.07 11.91 -10.91
C ALA A 37 -21.98 13.12 -10.65
N SER A 38 -23.02 12.94 -9.85
CA SER A 38 -23.92 14.02 -9.46
C SER A 38 -24.60 13.61 -8.16
N GLN A 39 -25.33 14.57 -7.55
CA GLN A 39 -26.04 14.27 -6.30
C GLN A 39 -27.12 13.21 -6.47
N MET A 40 -27.65 13.08 -7.67
CA MET A 40 -28.70 12.11 -7.96
C MET A 40 -28.14 10.75 -8.38
N ALA A 41 -26.85 10.67 -8.66
CA ALA A 41 -26.23 9.42 -9.10
C ALA A 41 -25.88 8.53 -7.93
N LEU A 42 -25.84 7.22 -8.17
CA LEU A 42 -25.31 6.28 -7.19
C LEU A 42 -23.80 6.40 -7.13
N PRO A 43 -23.20 6.19 -5.94
CA PRO A 43 -21.75 6.18 -5.84
C PRO A 43 -21.14 5.09 -6.70
N LYS A 44 -19.98 5.37 -7.24
CA LYS A 44 -19.26 4.42 -8.08
C LYS A 44 -17.82 4.36 -7.61
N ASP A 45 -17.27 3.16 -7.53
CA ASP A 45 -15.88 2.98 -7.15
C ASP A 45 -14.99 3.35 -8.32
N VAL A 46 -14.01 4.21 -8.05
CA VAL A 46 -13.05 4.64 -9.07
C VAL A 46 -11.65 4.45 -8.52
N PRO A 47 -10.66 4.21 -9.40
CA PRO A 47 -9.28 4.08 -8.96
C PRO A 47 -8.79 5.33 -8.25
N LEU A 48 -7.95 5.15 -7.24
CA LEU A 48 -7.36 6.25 -6.51
C LEU A 48 -5.85 6.24 -6.68
N ALA A 49 -5.33 7.22 -7.39
CA ALA A 49 -3.90 7.39 -7.61
C ALA A 49 -3.26 8.14 -6.46
N GLY A 50 -1.98 7.87 -6.21
CA GLY A 50 -1.23 8.63 -5.22
C GLY A 50 -1.54 8.30 -3.78
N ALA A 51 -2.22 7.21 -3.52
CA ALA A 51 -2.44 6.75 -2.15
C ALA A 51 -1.19 6.03 -1.65
N GLN A 52 -0.84 6.28 -0.40
CA GLN A 52 0.26 5.56 0.24
C GLN A 52 -0.26 4.24 0.78
N VAL A 53 0.44 3.17 0.47
CA VAL A 53 0.15 1.85 1.00
C VAL A 53 1.32 1.47 1.89
N ILE A 54 1.08 1.38 3.19
CA ILE A 54 2.12 1.16 4.19
C ILE A 54 1.91 -0.22 4.78
N ILE A 55 2.93 -1.05 4.72
CA ILE A 55 2.82 -2.46 5.06
C ILE A 55 3.84 -2.81 6.13
N GLY A 56 3.41 -3.51 7.15
CA GLY A 56 4.29 -3.98 8.20
C GLY A 56 3.56 -4.90 9.13
N LYS A 57 4.31 -5.52 10.04
CA LYS A 57 3.70 -6.36 11.06
C LYS A 57 3.31 -5.51 12.25
N ASP A 58 2.09 -5.69 12.71
CA ASP A 58 1.60 -5.00 13.91
C ASP A 58 1.72 -3.48 13.85
N LEU A 59 1.42 -2.91 12.68
CA LEU A 59 1.38 -1.47 12.56
C LEU A 59 0.13 -0.91 13.20
N ASP A 60 0.26 0.29 13.74
CA ASP A 60 -0.86 1.02 14.31
C ASP A 60 -0.90 2.43 13.74
N LEU A 61 -2.08 2.91 13.42
CA LEU A 61 -2.28 4.26 12.93
C LEU A 61 -2.89 5.10 14.03
N ASP A 62 -2.15 6.11 14.45
CA ASP A 62 -2.58 7.05 15.47
C ASP A 62 -3.07 8.31 14.78
N VAL A 63 -4.38 8.56 14.84
CA VAL A 63 -5.00 9.70 14.18
C VAL A 63 -4.97 10.90 15.12
N GLY A 64 -4.19 11.90 14.75
CA GLY A 64 -4.06 13.08 15.56
C GLY A 64 -5.24 14.06 15.40
N GLY A 65 -5.59 14.72 16.48
CA GLY A 65 -6.71 15.64 16.47
C GLY A 65 -6.49 16.91 15.65
N SER A 66 -5.25 17.16 15.22
CA SER A 66 -4.91 18.32 14.40
C SER A 66 -4.74 17.97 12.93
N GLY A 67 -5.07 16.74 12.54
CA GLY A 67 -4.89 16.29 11.16
C GLY A 67 -3.56 15.63 10.88
N ALA A 68 -2.69 15.54 11.88
CA ALA A 68 -1.39 14.87 11.74
C ALA A 68 -1.52 13.43 12.23
N ASP A 69 -1.33 12.49 11.33
CA ASP A 69 -1.42 11.08 11.64
C ASP A 69 -0.02 10.49 11.81
N THR A 70 0.10 9.44 12.61
CA THR A 70 1.38 8.77 12.86
C THR A 70 1.22 7.27 12.71
N VAL A 71 2.11 6.67 11.92
CA VAL A 71 2.20 5.21 11.84
C VAL A 71 3.24 4.75 12.86
N ARG A 72 2.83 3.87 13.76
CA ARG A 72 3.71 3.30 14.77
C ARG A 72 4.01 1.86 14.40
N GLY A 73 5.24 1.46 14.61
CA GLY A 73 5.68 0.10 14.36
C GLY A 73 6.68 0.06 13.22
N LYS A 74 7.12 -1.14 12.90
CA LYS A 74 8.15 -1.32 11.92
C LYS A 74 7.55 -1.51 10.53
N VAL A 75 7.79 -0.54 9.65
CA VAL A 75 7.32 -0.60 8.28
C VAL A 75 8.21 -1.55 7.49
N ALA A 76 7.60 -2.52 6.83
CA ALA A 76 8.34 -3.47 6.00
C ALA A 76 8.41 -3.00 4.55
N ALA A 77 7.39 -2.32 4.05
CA ALA A 77 7.35 -1.83 2.69
C ALA A 77 6.37 -0.67 2.57
N LYS A 78 6.62 0.20 1.60
CA LYS A 78 5.71 1.28 1.24
C LYS A 78 5.56 1.31 -0.27
N ALA A 79 4.38 1.66 -0.74
CA ALA A 79 4.10 1.81 -2.16
C ALA A 79 3.16 2.99 -2.36
N LEU A 80 3.17 3.51 -3.58
CA LEU A 80 2.20 4.51 -4.02
C LEU A 80 1.35 3.89 -5.10
N THR A 81 0.06 4.17 -5.09
CA THR A 81 -0.81 3.69 -6.15
C THR A 81 -0.58 4.50 -7.42
N ASP A 82 -0.69 3.83 -8.55
CA ASP A 82 -0.55 4.46 -9.86
C ASP A 82 -1.89 5.05 -10.33
N GLU A 83 -1.93 5.50 -11.57
CA GLU A 83 -3.13 6.13 -12.13
C GLU A 83 -4.33 5.19 -12.15
N LYS A 84 -4.09 3.90 -12.13
CA LYS A 84 -5.17 2.89 -12.09
C LYS A 84 -5.46 2.42 -10.68
N GLY A 85 -4.88 3.09 -9.69
CA GLY A 85 -5.06 2.73 -8.29
C GLY A 85 -4.29 1.49 -7.88
N LYS A 86 -3.37 1.02 -8.69
CA LYS A 86 -2.67 -0.24 -8.44
C LYS A 86 -1.36 -0.04 -7.73
N PHE A 87 -1.00 -1.01 -6.91
CA PHE A 87 0.28 -1.03 -6.23
C PHE A 87 0.81 -2.46 -6.16
N LYS A 88 2.09 -2.56 -5.86
CA LYS A 88 2.76 -3.84 -5.73
C LYS A 88 3.91 -3.72 -4.75
N ALA A 89 4.08 -4.72 -3.91
CA ALA A 89 5.17 -4.78 -2.95
C ALA A 89 5.67 -6.21 -2.84
N THR A 90 6.96 -6.36 -2.57
CA THR A 90 7.58 -7.66 -2.37
C THR A 90 7.95 -7.81 -0.90
N LEU A 91 7.52 -8.90 -0.29
CA LEU A 91 7.63 -9.13 1.14
C LEU A 91 7.84 -10.61 1.42
N PRO A 92 8.46 -10.96 2.53
CA PRO A 92 8.44 -12.35 2.98
C PRO A 92 7.00 -12.80 3.25
N ASN A 93 6.75 -14.10 3.13
CA ASN A 93 5.45 -14.66 3.46
C ASN A 93 5.09 -14.33 4.90
N GLY A 94 3.84 -14.05 5.14
CA GLY A 94 3.38 -13.78 6.49
C GLY A 94 2.12 -12.94 6.54
N LYS A 95 1.72 -12.62 7.75
CA LYS A 95 0.55 -11.79 7.99
C LYS A 95 1.01 -10.37 8.27
N TYR A 96 0.37 -9.40 7.61
CA TYR A 96 0.78 -8.00 7.70
C TYR A 96 -0.42 -7.10 7.92
N THR A 97 -0.15 -5.95 8.48
CA THR A 97 -1.08 -4.82 8.53
C THR A 97 -0.81 -3.95 7.31
N VAL A 98 -1.87 -3.54 6.63
CA VAL A 98 -1.80 -2.64 5.48
C VAL A 98 -2.60 -1.39 5.82
N ILE A 99 -1.92 -0.24 5.78
CA ILE A 99 -2.55 1.05 6.01
C ILE A 99 -2.59 1.78 4.69
N VAL A 100 -3.79 2.21 4.29
CA VAL A 100 -3.97 3.01 3.07
C VAL A 100 -4.26 4.43 3.50
N TRP A 101 -3.42 5.37 3.04
CA TRP A 101 -3.49 6.76 3.49
C TRP A 101 -3.30 7.71 2.32
N LYS A 102 -4.10 8.74 2.27
CA LYS A 102 -3.92 9.83 1.31
C LYS A 102 -4.41 11.12 1.97
N THR A 103 -3.70 12.22 1.69
CA THR A 103 -4.06 13.53 2.22
C THR A 103 -5.53 13.82 1.94
N ARG A 104 -6.25 14.21 2.98
CA ARG A 104 -7.68 14.59 2.92
C ARG A 104 -8.63 13.41 2.72
N TYR A 105 -8.13 12.19 2.89
CA TYR A 105 -8.97 11.00 2.85
C TYR A 105 -8.97 10.36 4.23
N THR A 106 -10.07 9.69 4.55
CA THR A 106 -10.13 8.91 5.78
C THR A 106 -9.34 7.62 5.55
N PRO A 107 -8.26 7.39 6.28
CA PRO A 107 -7.44 6.20 6.06
C PRO A 107 -8.14 4.92 6.49
N ALA A 108 -7.66 3.80 6.00
CA ALA A 108 -8.18 2.50 6.36
C ALA A 108 -7.03 1.56 6.69
N THR A 109 -7.31 0.61 7.57
CA THR A 109 -6.34 -0.39 8.01
C THR A 109 -6.90 -1.78 7.74
N TYR A 110 -6.05 -2.64 7.18
CA TYR A 110 -6.43 -3.99 6.81
C TYR A 110 -5.41 -4.99 7.32
N THR A 111 -5.83 -6.24 7.45
CA THR A 111 -4.92 -7.34 7.73
C THR A 111 -4.92 -8.26 6.51
N VAL A 112 -3.72 -8.61 6.04
CA VAL A 112 -3.58 -9.48 4.87
C VAL A 112 -2.55 -10.55 5.14
N THR A 113 -2.66 -11.65 4.40
CA THR A 113 -1.65 -12.70 4.40
C THR A 113 -0.96 -12.69 3.03
N VAL A 114 0.36 -12.54 3.03
CA VAL A 114 1.15 -12.51 1.81
C VAL A 114 1.65 -13.92 1.53
N PRO A 115 1.55 -14.44 0.31
CA PRO A 115 1.23 -13.74 -0.94
C PRO A 115 -0.25 -13.43 -1.11
N LYS A 116 -0.52 -12.29 -1.73
CA LYS A 116 -1.87 -11.91 -2.12
C LYS A 116 -1.77 -10.97 -3.31
N THR A 117 -2.53 -11.25 -4.37
CA THR A 117 -2.42 -10.48 -5.61
C THR A 117 -3.70 -9.78 -6.01
N ASN A 118 -4.72 -9.87 -5.17
CA ASN A 118 -6.00 -9.24 -5.46
C ASN A 118 -6.52 -8.45 -4.26
N PHE A 119 -5.62 -7.80 -3.55
CA PHE A 119 -6.00 -6.96 -2.43
C PHE A 119 -6.88 -5.80 -2.95
N GLU A 120 -7.92 -5.49 -2.22
CA GLU A 120 -8.80 -4.37 -2.53
C GLU A 120 -8.91 -3.48 -1.31
N GLY A 121 -8.50 -2.22 -1.46
CA GLY A 121 -8.63 -1.23 -0.42
C GLY A 121 -9.49 -0.09 -0.90
N GLN A 122 -10.19 0.55 0.03
CA GLN A 122 -11.04 1.68 -0.31
C GLN A 122 -10.96 2.73 0.79
N ILE A 123 -10.73 3.97 0.41
CA ILE A 123 -10.78 5.09 1.33
C ILE A 123 -11.61 6.19 0.71
N SER A 124 -12.22 7.02 1.54
CA SER A 124 -13.12 8.04 1.06
C SER A 124 -12.66 9.43 1.46
N VAL A 125 -13.05 10.42 0.67
CA VAL A 125 -12.77 11.82 0.96
C VAL A 125 -13.40 12.17 2.30
N GLN A 126 -12.60 12.82 3.13
CA GLN A 126 -13.07 13.23 4.43
C GLN A 126 -13.83 14.56 4.33
N ASN A 127 -15.02 14.57 4.90
CA ASN A 127 -15.88 15.76 4.91
C ASN A 127 -15.91 16.46 6.25
N GLU A 128 -15.11 16.00 7.20
CA GLU A 128 -15.10 16.57 8.54
C GLU A 128 -14.15 17.76 8.63
N ARG A 129 -14.21 18.47 9.74
CA ARG A 129 -13.34 19.62 9.96
C ARG A 129 -11.88 19.23 10.03
N ILE A 130 -11.63 18.13 10.71
CA ILE A 130 -10.24 17.68 10.89
C ILE A 130 -9.89 16.81 9.71
N LEU A 131 -8.93 17.27 8.94
CA LEU A 131 -8.49 16.55 7.75
C LEU A 131 -7.19 15.84 8.03
N HIS A 132 -7.01 14.72 7.39
CA HIS A 132 -5.74 13.99 7.45
C HIS A 132 -4.77 14.67 6.48
N THR A 133 -3.92 15.55 7.02
CA THR A 133 -3.08 16.42 6.21
C THR A 133 -1.63 16.01 6.17
N SER A 134 -1.16 15.27 7.16
CA SER A 134 0.23 14.82 7.18
C SER A 134 0.33 13.44 7.80
N LEU A 135 1.39 12.74 7.42
CA LEU A 135 1.65 11.40 7.92
C LEU A 135 3.11 11.33 8.34
N SER A 136 3.35 10.83 9.53
CA SER A 136 4.70 10.61 10.05
C SER A 136 4.83 9.18 10.54
N PHE A 137 6.07 8.76 10.78
CA PHE A 137 6.39 7.39 11.15
C PHE A 137 7.22 7.37 12.42
N ARG A 138 6.93 6.41 13.29
CA ARG A 138 7.70 6.21 14.51
C ARG A 138 8.03 4.77 14.75
#